data_bb9ee50ba97229ad2e3fd5a4fbd02313
#
_entry.id   bb9ee50ba97229ad2e3fd5a4fbd02313
#
_cell.length_a   1.000
_cell.length_b   1.000
_cell.length_c   1.000
_cell.angle_alpha   90.00
_cell.angle_beta   90.00
_cell.angle_gamma   90.00
#
_symmetry.space_group_name_H-M   'P 1'
#
loop_
_entity.id
_entity.type
_entity.pdbx_description
1 polymer ?
#
loop_
_entity_poly.entity_id
_entity_poly.type
_entity_poly.pdbx_seq_one_letter_code
_entity_poly.pdbx_strand_id
1 'polypeptide(L)'
;EGYDILIMARTDANHTHGLSEAIARAQKFYELGADILFVEAPKDKEEMTTICKEVPGYKIANIVEGGITPNLPMKELTEIGYKLAVYPLTVMSAAMKAMTSSLNLLFKDEDRSDLLLNFKDLRQRVGFDDYYEISSKYETSKRS
;
A
#
# COMPACT_ATOMS: atom_id res chain seq x y z
N GLU A 1 11.42 -25.58 7.34
CA GLU A 1 12.24 -25.71 6.13
C GLU A 1 13.37 -24.66 6.01
N GLY A 2 13.63 -23.85 7.06
CA GLY A 2 14.83 -22.99 7.15
C GLY A 2 14.78 -21.68 6.33
N TYR A 3 13.61 -21.25 5.88
CA TYR A 3 13.46 -19.93 5.27
C TYR A 3 13.28 -18.86 6.35
N ASP A 4 14.00 -17.74 6.20
CA ASP A 4 13.86 -16.55 7.05
C ASP A 4 12.68 -15.71 6.55
N ILE A 5 11.47 -16.08 6.99
CA ILE A 5 10.21 -15.43 6.60
C ILE A 5 9.59 -14.79 7.84
N LEU A 6 9.27 -13.49 7.76
CA LEU A 6 8.54 -12.80 8.81
C LEU A 6 7.06 -13.18 8.80
N ILE A 7 6.52 -13.40 9.98
CA ILE A 7 5.10 -13.72 10.18
C ILE A 7 4.37 -12.45 10.62
N MET A 8 3.40 -12.03 9.81
CA MET A 8 2.45 -10.97 10.17
C MET A 8 1.15 -11.60 10.62
N ALA A 9 0.75 -11.35 11.86
CA ALA A 9 -0.51 -11.84 12.41
C ALA A 9 -1.55 -10.72 12.50
N ARG A 10 -2.72 -10.92 11.88
CA ARG A 10 -3.83 -9.96 11.82
C ARG A 10 -5.00 -10.39 12.66
N THR A 11 -5.64 -9.43 13.32
CA THR A 11 -6.95 -9.57 13.93
C THR A 11 -7.92 -8.49 13.47
N ASP A 12 -9.14 -8.90 13.15
CA ASP A 12 -10.28 -8.01 12.82
C ASP A 12 -11.23 -7.85 14.02
N ALA A 13 -10.82 -8.32 15.21
CA ALA A 13 -11.65 -8.33 16.41
C ALA A 13 -12.08 -6.92 16.86
N ASN A 14 -11.35 -5.87 16.52
CA ASN A 14 -11.74 -4.50 16.87
C ASN A 14 -13.13 -4.13 16.32
N HIS A 15 -13.46 -4.59 15.12
CA HIS A 15 -14.76 -4.33 14.50
C HIS A 15 -15.89 -5.18 15.14
N THR A 16 -15.60 -6.39 15.57
CA THR A 16 -16.61 -7.37 16.00
C THR A 16 -16.73 -7.52 17.49
N HIS A 17 -15.64 -7.36 18.24
CA HIS A 17 -15.56 -7.63 19.70
C HIS A 17 -14.97 -6.44 20.47
N GLY A 18 -14.53 -5.40 19.78
CA GLY A 18 -13.95 -4.20 20.38
C GLY A 18 -12.45 -4.25 20.61
N LEU A 19 -11.91 -3.09 21.00
CA LEU A 19 -10.48 -2.84 21.09
C LEU A 19 -9.76 -3.78 22.08
N SER A 20 -10.36 -4.01 23.26
CA SER A 20 -9.75 -4.85 24.30
C SER A 20 -9.49 -6.28 23.81
N GLU A 21 -10.45 -6.87 23.10
CA GLU A 21 -10.30 -8.20 22.53
C GLU A 21 -9.25 -8.22 21.41
N ALA A 22 -9.26 -7.19 20.57
CA ALA A 22 -8.26 -7.07 19.51
C ALA A 22 -6.83 -6.98 20.06
N ILE A 23 -6.63 -6.19 21.11
CA ILE A 23 -5.35 -6.07 21.81
C ILE A 23 -4.95 -7.41 22.44
N ALA A 24 -5.86 -8.09 23.14
CA ALA A 24 -5.58 -9.39 23.76
C ALA A 24 -5.13 -10.43 22.71
N ARG A 25 -5.78 -10.45 21.54
CA ARG A 25 -5.37 -11.34 20.44
C ARG A 25 -4.01 -10.96 19.88
N ALA A 26 -3.75 -9.69 19.66
CA ALA A 26 -2.46 -9.24 19.15
C ALA A 26 -1.31 -9.52 20.12
N GLN A 27 -1.53 -9.37 21.44
CA GLN A 27 -0.58 -9.77 22.47
C GLN A 27 -0.31 -11.28 22.41
N LYS A 28 -1.36 -12.09 22.23
CA LYS A 28 -1.21 -13.54 22.09
C LYS A 28 -0.45 -13.94 20.82
N PHE A 29 -0.65 -13.25 19.72
CA PHE A 29 0.12 -13.47 18.50
C PHE A 29 1.60 -13.19 18.72
N TYR A 30 1.93 -12.09 19.43
CA TYR A 30 3.31 -11.78 19.79
C TYR A 30 3.95 -12.88 20.65
N GLU A 31 3.25 -13.36 21.69
CA GLU A 31 3.70 -14.47 22.54
C GLU A 31 3.97 -15.76 21.75
N LEU A 32 3.23 -15.98 20.67
CA LEU A 32 3.38 -17.15 19.79
C LEU A 32 4.44 -16.96 18.71
N GLY A 33 5.15 -15.80 18.70
CA GLY A 33 6.28 -15.55 17.83
C GLY A 33 5.95 -14.84 16.52
N ALA A 34 4.81 -14.14 16.42
CA ALA A 34 4.56 -13.27 15.27
C ALA A 34 5.49 -12.05 15.32
N ASP A 35 6.09 -11.73 14.18
CA ASP A 35 7.05 -10.62 14.03
C ASP A 35 6.37 -9.26 13.91
N ILE A 36 5.22 -9.23 13.23
CA ILE A 36 4.45 -8.01 12.94
C ILE A 36 3.01 -8.22 13.38
N LEU A 37 2.48 -7.26 14.14
CA LEU A 37 1.13 -7.31 14.70
C LEU A 37 0.23 -6.34 13.94
N PHE A 38 -0.90 -6.85 13.47
CA PHE A 38 -1.84 -6.11 12.68
C PHE A 38 -3.24 -6.11 13.32
N VAL A 39 -3.60 -5.01 13.97
CA VAL A 39 -4.96 -4.77 14.46
C VAL A 39 -5.69 -3.93 13.41
N GLU A 40 -6.71 -4.50 12.79
CA GLU A 40 -7.48 -3.85 11.74
C GLU A 40 -8.47 -2.84 12.30
N ALA A 41 -8.65 -1.75 11.55
CA ALA A 41 -9.69 -0.74 11.72
C ALA A 41 -9.74 -0.08 13.12
N PRO A 42 -8.64 0.47 13.65
CA PRO A 42 -8.74 1.42 14.76
C PRO A 42 -9.53 2.64 14.30
N LYS A 43 -10.45 3.12 15.15
CA LYS A 43 -11.44 4.14 14.78
C LYS A 43 -10.91 5.58 14.87
N ASP A 44 -9.92 5.78 15.72
CA ASP A 44 -9.35 7.09 16.01
C ASP A 44 -7.90 7.00 16.44
N LYS A 45 -7.27 8.15 16.61
CA LYS A 45 -5.87 8.25 17.05
C LYS A 45 -5.65 7.69 18.46
N GLU A 46 -6.66 7.72 19.33
CA GLU A 46 -6.58 7.20 20.70
C GLU A 46 -6.51 5.68 20.69
N GLU A 47 -7.35 5.00 19.89
CA GLU A 47 -7.27 3.56 19.69
C GLU A 47 -5.91 3.15 19.09
N MET A 48 -5.42 3.89 18.07
CA MET A 48 -4.11 3.65 17.45
C MET A 48 -2.97 3.76 18.47
N THR A 49 -3.03 4.79 19.33
CA THR A 49 -2.05 5.01 20.40
C THR A 49 -2.10 3.89 21.44
N THR A 50 -3.30 3.48 21.84
CA THR A 50 -3.52 2.39 22.81
C THR A 50 -2.99 1.06 22.29
N ILE A 51 -3.26 0.72 21.02
CA ILE A 51 -2.69 -0.46 20.35
C ILE A 51 -1.17 -0.43 20.41
N CYS A 52 -0.56 0.69 20.03
CA CYS A 52 0.90 0.78 20.02
C CYS A 52 1.53 0.72 21.41
N LYS A 53 0.84 1.20 22.43
CA LYS A 53 1.29 1.16 23.82
C LYS A 53 1.16 -0.22 24.47
N GLU A 54 0.05 -0.92 24.19
CA GLU A 54 -0.29 -2.17 24.90
C GLU A 54 0.15 -3.42 24.15
N VAL A 55 0.27 -3.37 22.82
CA VAL A 55 0.75 -4.50 22.02
C VAL A 55 2.26 -4.40 21.85
N PRO A 56 3.06 -5.40 22.27
CA PRO A 56 4.50 -5.40 22.04
C PRO A 56 4.86 -5.67 20.57
N GLY A 57 6.14 -5.55 20.23
CA GLY A 57 6.66 -5.84 18.88
C GLY A 57 6.33 -4.78 17.84
N TYR A 58 6.49 -5.10 16.56
CA TYR A 58 6.28 -4.20 15.45
C TYR A 58 4.79 -4.16 15.05
N LYS A 59 4.25 -2.97 14.88
CA LYS A 59 2.86 -2.76 14.43
C LYS A 59 2.81 -2.18 13.03
N ILE A 60 1.79 -2.60 12.28
CA ILE A 60 1.47 -2.07 10.96
C ILE A 60 0.13 -1.33 11.00
N ALA A 61 0.09 -0.16 10.37
CA ALA A 61 -1.13 0.59 10.11
C ALA A 61 -1.59 0.36 8.66
N ASN A 62 -2.86 0.05 8.48
CA ASN A 62 -3.50 -0.05 7.17
C ASN A 62 -4.31 1.22 6.92
N ILE A 63 -3.79 2.09 6.07
CA ILE A 63 -4.37 3.39 5.76
C ILE A 63 -5.13 3.31 4.44
N VAL A 64 -6.46 3.40 4.56
CA VAL A 64 -7.36 3.45 3.40
C VAL A 64 -8.05 4.81 3.43
N GLU A 65 -7.79 5.66 2.44
CA GLU A 65 -8.42 6.97 2.34
C GLU A 65 -9.95 6.82 2.25
N GLY A 66 -10.66 7.50 3.14
CA GLY A 66 -12.11 7.36 3.28
C GLY A 66 -12.58 6.11 4.03
N GLY A 67 -11.66 5.30 4.56
CA GLY A 67 -11.94 4.16 5.43
C GLY A 67 -12.15 4.56 6.89
N ILE A 68 -12.13 3.56 7.79
CA ILE A 68 -12.34 3.74 9.23
C ILE A 68 -11.08 4.29 9.90
N THR A 69 -9.93 3.70 9.61
CA THR A 69 -8.65 4.07 10.21
C THR A 69 -8.26 5.51 9.81
N PRO A 70 -7.94 6.38 10.78
CA PRO A 70 -7.53 7.75 10.47
C PRO A 70 -6.31 7.81 9.56
N ASN A 71 -6.39 8.63 8.52
CA ASN A 71 -5.25 8.91 7.64
C ASN A 71 -4.33 9.94 8.29
N LEU A 72 -3.49 9.48 9.20
CA LEU A 72 -2.52 10.33 9.90
C LEU A 72 -1.24 10.48 9.08
N PRO A 73 -0.56 11.64 9.18
CA PRO A 73 0.77 11.83 8.60
C PRO A 73 1.77 10.79 9.09
N MET A 74 2.72 10.40 8.23
CA MET A 74 3.76 9.40 8.58
C MET A 74 4.53 9.75 9.85
N LYS A 75 4.78 11.05 10.08
CA LYS A 75 5.43 11.53 11.30
C LYS A 75 4.62 11.16 12.55
N GLU A 76 3.31 11.39 12.52
CA GLU A 76 2.42 11.05 13.64
C GLU A 76 2.33 9.54 13.85
N LEU A 77 2.22 8.75 12.78
CA LEU A 77 2.24 7.29 12.88
C LEU A 77 3.52 6.77 13.55
N THR A 78 4.67 7.37 13.21
CA THR A 78 5.96 7.03 13.81
C THR A 78 6.00 7.41 15.30
N GLU A 79 5.50 8.60 15.66
CA GLU A 79 5.44 9.09 17.06
C GLU A 79 4.52 8.22 17.93
N ILE A 80 3.40 7.75 17.38
CA ILE A 80 2.48 6.80 18.04
C ILE A 80 3.17 5.43 18.26
N GLY A 81 4.05 4.99 17.36
CA GLY A 81 4.82 3.76 17.50
C GLY A 81 4.60 2.72 16.40
N TYR A 82 3.91 3.06 15.32
CA TYR A 82 3.86 2.23 14.12
C TYR A 82 5.22 2.17 13.43
N LYS A 83 5.60 0.99 12.95
CA LYS A 83 6.85 0.79 12.19
C LYS A 83 6.59 0.61 10.70
N LEU A 84 5.38 0.22 10.34
CA LEU A 84 4.95 0.04 8.96
C LEU A 84 3.63 0.77 8.76
N ALA A 85 3.46 1.35 7.57
CA ALA A 85 2.18 1.85 7.09
C ALA A 85 2.00 1.39 5.64
N VAL A 86 0.83 0.85 5.33
CA VAL A 86 0.46 0.44 3.98
C VAL A 86 -0.72 1.26 3.49
N TYR A 87 -0.67 1.60 2.22
CA TYR A 87 -1.70 2.37 1.51
C TYR A 87 -2.21 1.53 0.33
N PRO A 88 -3.03 0.50 0.60
CA PRO A 88 -3.31 -0.55 -0.38
C PRO A 88 -4.12 -0.06 -1.58
N LEU A 89 -4.89 1.00 -1.44
CA LEU A 89 -5.81 1.47 -2.46
C LEU A 89 -5.43 2.80 -3.11
N THR A 90 -4.51 3.56 -2.54
CA THR A 90 -4.15 4.92 -2.97
C THR A 90 -3.79 5.00 -4.45
N VAL A 91 -2.82 4.19 -4.88
CA VAL A 91 -2.33 4.23 -6.28
C VAL A 91 -3.38 3.68 -7.25
N MET A 92 -4.07 2.61 -6.87
CA MET A 92 -5.14 2.02 -7.69
C MET A 92 -6.30 3.00 -7.85
N SER A 93 -6.76 3.62 -6.76
CA SER A 93 -7.84 4.62 -6.78
C SER A 93 -7.47 5.82 -7.65
N ALA A 94 -6.24 6.33 -7.51
CA ALA A 94 -5.75 7.42 -8.33
C ALA A 94 -5.69 7.05 -9.83
N ALA A 95 -5.20 5.85 -10.15
CA ALA A 95 -5.15 5.35 -11.51
C ALA A 95 -6.55 5.19 -12.12
N MET A 96 -7.48 4.60 -11.39
CA MET A 96 -8.87 4.44 -11.85
C MET A 96 -9.54 5.80 -12.09
N LYS A 97 -9.33 6.76 -11.21
CA LYS A 97 -9.85 8.13 -11.38
C LYS A 97 -9.27 8.79 -12.63
N ALA A 98 -7.96 8.71 -12.83
CA ALA A 98 -7.30 9.29 -14.00
C ALA A 98 -7.77 8.63 -15.31
N MET A 99 -7.87 7.30 -15.35
CA MET A 99 -8.39 6.57 -16.51
C MET A 99 -9.83 6.96 -16.83
N THR A 100 -10.70 7.01 -15.82
CA THR A 100 -12.10 7.40 -15.99
C THR A 100 -12.23 8.84 -16.49
N SER A 101 -11.45 9.76 -15.93
CA SER A 101 -11.43 11.16 -16.37
C SER A 101 -10.98 11.29 -17.83
N SER A 102 -9.90 10.57 -18.19
CA SER A 102 -9.38 10.58 -19.57
C SER A 102 -10.37 10.02 -20.58
N LEU A 103 -11.08 8.94 -20.23
CA LEU A 103 -12.13 8.37 -21.09
C LEU A 103 -13.31 9.33 -21.27
N ASN A 104 -13.76 9.98 -20.19
CA ASN A 104 -14.84 10.95 -20.27
C ASN A 104 -14.51 12.14 -21.18
N LEU A 105 -13.28 12.65 -21.10
CA LEU A 105 -12.81 13.72 -22.00
C LEU A 105 -12.69 13.22 -23.44
N LEU A 106 -12.19 12.00 -23.64
CA LEU A 106 -12.09 11.37 -24.96
C LEU A 106 -13.47 11.23 -25.64
N PHE A 107 -14.49 10.76 -24.90
CA PHE A 107 -15.84 10.61 -25.42
C PHE A 107 -16.51 11.95 -25.80
N LYS A 108 -16.06 13.04 -25.17
CA LYS A 108 -16.57 14.39 -25.46
C LYS A 108 -15.73 15.13 -26.49
N ASP A 109 -14.66 14.53 -26.99
CA ASP A 109 -13.64 15.16 -27.86
C ASP A 109 -13.01 16.41 -27.22
N GLU A 110 -12.84 16.38 -25.89
CA GLU A 110 -12.23 17.45 -25.09
C GLU A 110 -10.74 17.20 -24.87
N ASP A 111 -9.98 18.29 -24.61
CA ASP A 111 -8.56 18.19 -24.33
C ASP A 111 -8.30 17.40 -23.03
N ARG A 112 -7.28 16.54 -23.08
CA ARG A 112 -6.87 15.65 -21.98
C ARG A 112 -5.37 15.63 -21.77
N SER A 113 -4.65 16.55 -22.38
CA SER A 113 -3.17 16.59 -22.37
C SER A 113 -2.60 16.60 -20.96
N ASP A 114 -3.24 17.31 -20.03
CA ASP A 114 -2.82 17.38 -18.61
C ASP A 114 -2.94 16.06 -17.85
N LEU A 115 -3.72 15.12 -18.37
CA LEU A 115 -3.90 13.78 -17.76
C LEU A 115 -2.96 12.73 -18.35
N LEU A 116 -2.22 13.08 -19.41
CA LEU A 116 -1.39 12.13 -20.15
C LEU A 116 0.10 12.37 -19.89
N LEU A 117 0.84 11.29 -19.79
CA LEU A 117 2.29 11.38 -19.95
C LEU A 117 2.62 11.71 -21.40
N ASN A 118 3.66 12.50 -21.63
CA ASN A 118 4.20 12.63 -23.00
C ASN A 118 4.74 11.26 -23.46
N PHE A 119 4.81 11.08 -24.77
CA PHE A 119 5.13 9.77 -25.37
C PHE A 119 6.54 9.27 -24.99
N LYS A 120 7.50 10.17 -24.81
CA LYS A 120 8.86 9.82 -24.40
C LYS A 120 8.87 9.23 -22.98
N ASP A 121 8.21 9.90 -22.03
CA ASP A 121 8.15 9.44 -20.64
C ASP A 121 7.34 8.16 -20.53
N LEU A 122 6.27 8.00 -21.31
CA LEU A 122 5.50 6.75 -21.37
C LEU A 122 6.39 5.59 -21.81
N ARG A 123 7.12 5.76 -22.93
CA ARG A 123 8.03 4.72 -23.43
C ARG A 123 9.07 4.30 -22.41
N GLN A 124 9.70 5.28 -21.75
CA GLN A 124 10.70 5.03 -20.73
C GLN A 124 10.11 4.24 -19.55
N ARG A 125 8.94 4.65 -19.07
CA ARG A 125 8.28 3.99 -17.91
C ARG A 125 7.83 2.55 -18.17
N VAL A 126 7.47 2.22 -19.40
CA VAL A 126 7.10 0.85 -19.78
C VAL A 126 8.28 0.00 -20.26
N GLY A 127 9.51 0.55 -20.24
CA GLY A 127 10.74 -0.20 -20.55
C GLY A 127 10.99 -0.42 -22.03
N PHE A 128 10.42 0.39 -22.94
CA PHE A 128 10.67 0.24 -24.37
C PHE A 128 12.12 0.46 -24.74
N ASP A 129 12.80 1.39 -24.09
CA ASP A 129 14.18 1.72 -24.41
C ASP A 129 15.11 0.56 -24.03
N ASP A 130 14.90 -0.06 -22.85
CA ASP A 130 15.61 -1.27 -22.42
C ASP A 130 15.32 -2.46 -23.35
N TYR A 131 14.05 -2.60 -23.77
CA TYR A 131 13.67 -3.63 -24.73
C TYR A 131 14.42 -3.50 -26.05
N TYR A 132 14.51 -2.28 -26.62
CA TYR A 132 15.23 -2.07 -27.88
C TYR A 132 16.74 -2.26 -27.74
N GLU A 133 17.32 -1.88 -26.59
CA GLU A 133 18.73 -2.17 -26.32
C GLU A 133 19.01 -3.68 -26.30
N ILE A 134 18.15 -4.44 -25.60
CA ILE A 134 18.26 -5.90 -25.57
C ILE A 134 18.03 -6.48 -26.96
N SER A 135 16.98 -6.06 -27.67
CA SER A 135 16.61 -6.54 -28.99
C SER A 135 17.75 -6.37 -30.00
N SER A 136 18.46 -5.22 -29.95
CA SER A 136 19.57 -4.96 -30.86
C SER A 136 20.71 -5.97 -30.78
N LYS A 137 20.88 -6.64 -29.64
CA LYS A 137 21.88 -7.70 -29.45
C LYS A 137 21.55 -8.99 -30.19
N TYR A 138 20.29 -9.15 -30.59
CA TYR A 138 19.78 -10.34 -31.28
C TYR A 138 19.38 -10.06 -32.73
N GLU A 139 19.51 -8.82 -33.19
CA GLU A 139 19.32 -8.51 -34.62
C GLU A 139 20.44 -9.18 -35.42
N THR A 140 20.09 -10.21 -36.16
CA THR A 140 20.97 -10.77 -37.17
C THR A 140 21.16 -9.70 -38.24
N SER A 141 22.42 -9.35 -38.53
CA SER A 141 22.80 -8.45 -39.64
C SER A 141 21.93 -8.77 -40.85
N LYS A 142 21.26 -7.73 -41.39
CA LYS A 142 20.46 -7.85 -42.60
C LYS A 142 21.25 -8.65 -43.63
N ARG A 143 20.68 -9.82 -44.04
CA ARG A 143 21.22 -10.51 -45.19
C ARG A 143 21.18 -9.57 -46.36
N SER A 144 22.38 -9.14 -46.80
CA SER A 144 22.62 -8.43 -48.05
C SER A 144 22.20 -9.27 -49.24
#